data_897459cd86ab21ed6c65d81634060311
#
_entry.id   897459cd86ab21ed6c65d81634060311
#
_cell.length_a   1.000
_cell.length_b   1.000
_cell.length_c   1.000
_cell.angle_alpha   90.00
_cell.angle_beta   90.00
_cell.angle_gamma   90.00
#
_symmetry.space_group_name_H-M   'P 1'
#
loop_
_entity.id
_entity.type
_entity.pdbx_description
1 polymer ?
#
loop_
_entity_poly.entity_id
_entity_poly.type
_entity_poly.pdbx_seq_one_letter_code
_entity_poly.pdbx_strand_id
1 'polypeptide(L)'
;MSDPGAGEFYPFIGVGPHPKPWPMGEQFDPELLENGDQRNVLDEYRYWTVTAIVADLDTKRTPLHIAVENWKHDLNIGSLIRTANAFNVGGVHIVGKRDWNKRGAMVTDRYLTVHNHPTIAEFQSWAIDNNLPIIGIDNIDVSEQLENRPLPKACVLFFGQEGSGMSDEALAICREVLAINQYGSTRSINASAA
;
A
#
# COMPACT_ATOMS: atom_id res chain seq x y z
N MET A 1 -13.22 -46.71 20.14
CA MET A 1 -13.67 -45.92 18.99
C MET A 1 -12.95 -44.57 19.10
N SER A 2 -11.88 -44.42 18.39
CA SER A 2 -11.05 -43.23 18.35
C SER A 2 -11.68 -42.28 17.31
N ASP A 3 -11.96 -41.03 17.72
CA ASP A 3 -12.46 -39.97 16.88
C ASP A 3 -11.37 -39.55 15.85
N PRO A 4 -11.62 -39.69 14.53
CA PRO A 4 -10.69 -39.24 13.53
C PRO A 4 -11.10 -37.85 13.06
N GLY A 5 -10.65 -36.75 13.74
CA GLY A 5 -11.09 -35.47 13.30
C GLY A 5 -10.55 -34.23 13.98
N ALA A 6 -9.45 -34.32 14.68
CA ALA A 6 -8.68 -33.09 14.98
C ALA A 6 -7.81 -32.79 13.75
N GLY A 7 -8.40 -32.18 12.74
CA GLY A 7 -7.65 -31.60 11.63
C GLY A 7 -6.66 -30.60 12.21
N GLU A 8 -5.36 -30.88 12.05
CA GLU A 8 -4.30 -29.94 12.35
C GLU A 8 -4.63 -28.63 11.61
N PHE A 9 -4.96 -27.59 12.37
CA PHE A 9 -5.17 -26.26 11.85
C PHE A 9 -3.80 -25.71 11.45
N TYR A 10 -3.38 -26.01 10.22
CA TYR A 10 -2.19 -25.39 9.66
C TYR A 10 -2.55 -23.98 9.21
N PRO A 11 -1.98 -22.94 9.81
CA PRO A 11 -2.17 -21.56 9.36
C PRO A 11 -1.31 -21.29 8.12
N PHE A 12 -1.41 -22.11 7.09
CA PHE A 12 -0.70 -21.85 5.84
C PHE A 12 -1.53 -20.88 4.99
N ILE A 13 -1.00 -19.66 4.84
CA ILE A 13 -1.51 -18.66 3.89
C ILE A 13 -1.30 -19.12 2.43
N GLY A 14 -0.52 -20.19 2.21
CA GLY A 14 -0.12 -20.70 0.91
C GLY A 14 -0.84 -21.96 0.45
N VAL A 15 -0.43 -22.43 -0.70
CA VAL A 15 -0.88 -23.68 -1.31
C VAL A 15 0.30 -24.62 -1.58
N GLY A 16 0.05 -25.92 -1.55
CA GLY A 16 1.05 -26.95 -1.88
C GLY A 16 1.41 -27.00 -3.36
N PRO A 17 2.23 -27.99 -3.78
CA PRO A 17 2.54 -28.24 -5.18
C PRO A 17 1.29 -28.42 -6.03
N HIS A 18 1.33 -27.86 -7.26
CA HIS A 18 0.20 -28.02 -8.19
C HIS A 18 0.14 -29.46 -8.73
N PRO A 19 -1.04 -30.11 -8.73
CA PRO A 19 -1.18 -31.44 -9.32
C PRO A 19 -0.89 -31.39 -10.83
N LYS A 20 -0.33 -32.49 -11.34
CA LYS A 20 -0.12 -32.64 -12.80
C LYS A 20 -1.40 -33.10 -13.51
N PRO A 21 -1.63 -32.71 -14.78
CA PRO A 21 -0.75 -31.84 -15.59
C PRO A 21 -0.77 -30.39 -15.12
N TRP A 22 0.39 -29.72 -15.24
CA TRP A 22 0.49 -28.29 -14.88
C TRP A 22 -0.26 -27.41 -15.88
N PRO A 23 -0.79 -26.26 -15.44
CA PRO A 23 -1.38 -25.28 -16.34
C PRO A 23 -0.31 -24.74 -17.31
N MET A 24 -0.73 -24.43 -18.53
CA MET A 24 0.14 -23.86 -19.56
C MET A 24 -0.01 -22.35 -19.58
N GLY A 25 1.09 -21.65 -19.80
CA GLY A 25 1.11 -20.18 -19.95
C GLY A 25 2.38 -19.58 -19.36
N GLU A 26 2.84 -18.47 -19.95
CA GLU A 26 4.04 -17.75 -19.52
C GLU A 26 3.90 -17.08 -18.15
N GLN A 27 2.68 -16.92 -17.68
CA GLN A 27 2.39 -16.35 -16.36
C GLN A 27 2.78 -17.28 -15.21
N PHE A 28 2.86 -18.60 -15.43
CA PHE A 28 3.15 -19.55 -14.36
C PHE A 28 4.64 -19.70 -14.09
N ASP A 29 4.98 -19.81 -12.82
CA ASP A 29 6.33 -20.06 -12.33
C ASP A 29 6.50 -21.57 -12.08
N PRO A 30 7.39 -22.27 -12.84
CA PRO A 30 7.60 -23.71 -12.70
C PRO A 30 8.06 -24.11 -11.28
N GLU A 31 8.85 -23.26 -10.62
CA GLU A 31 9.33 -23.53 -9.26
C GLU A 31 8.16 -23.50 -8.27
N LEU A 32 7.25 -22.56 -8.39
CA LEU A 32 6.06 -22.48 -7.56
C LEU A 32 5.08 -23.62 -7.84
N LEU A 33 4.94 -24.04 -9.11
CA LEU A 33 4.12 -25.20 -9.48
C LEU A 33 4.67 -26.49 -8.86
N GLU A 34 5.99 -26.64 -8.81
CA GLU A 34 6.64 -27.83 -8.27
C GLU A 34 6.66 -27.85 -6.74
N ASN A 35 6.94 -26.72 -6.08
CA ASN A 35 7.20 -26.68 -4.64
C ASN A 35 6.05 -26.06 -3.81
N GLY A 36 5.02 -25.51 -4.48
CA GLY A 36 3.94 -24.78 -3.82
C GLY A 36 4.19 -23.28 -3.74
N ASP A 37 3.13 -22.52 -3.45
CA ASP A 37 3.16 -21.08 -3.37
C ASP A 37 2.74 -20.59 -1.97
N GLN A 38 3.71 -20.16 -1.17
CA GLN A 38 3.52 -19.68 0.20
C GLN A 38 3.32 -18.15 0.28
N ARG A 39 3.24 -17.46 -0.86
CA ARG A 39 3.07 -16.00 -0.90
C ARG A 39 1.66 -15.60 -0.45
N ASN A 40 1.55 -14.41 0.14
CA ASN A 40 0.26 -13.80 0.47
C ASN A 40 -0.33 -13.09 -0.76
N VAL A 41 -0.81 -13.87 -1.71
CA VAL A 41 -1.47 -13.40 -2.94
C VAL A 41 -2.90 -13.94 -3.03
N LEU A 42 -3.76 -13.29 -3.81
CA LEU A 42 -5.09 -13.81 -4.13
C LEU A 42 -4.98 -15.17 -4.85
N ASP A 43 -6.02 -15.98 -4.73
CA ASP A 43 -6.00 -17.34 -5.29
C ASP A 43 -5.84 -17.35 -6.82
N GLU A 44 -6.35 -16.33 -7.51
CA GLU A 44 -6.18 -16.16 -8.96
C GLU A 44 -4.71 -15.96 -9.39
N TYR A 45 -3.85 -15.48 -8.48
CA TYR A 45 -2.41 -15.26 -8.71
C TYR A 45 -1.53 -16.39 -8.20
N ARG A 46 -2.12 -17.48 -7.69
CA ARG A 46 -1.34 -18.63 -7.25
C ARG A 46 -0.52 -19.18 -8.39
N TYR A 47 0.73 -19.48 -8.08
CA TYR A 47 1.76 -19.98 -8.99
C TYR A 47 2.17 -19.02 -10.13
N TRP A 48 1.65 -17.77 -10.18
CA TRP A 48 2.07 -16.82 -11.19
C TRP A 48 3.44 -16.23 -10.86
N THR A 49 4.21 -15.87 -11.87
CA THR A 49 5.43 -15.06 -11.72
C THR A 49 5.07 -13.68 -11.16
N VAL A 50 6.01 -13.04 -10.44
CA VAL A 50 5.82 -11.67 -9.96
C VAL A 50 5.56 -10.71 -11.12
N THR A 51 6.29 -10.86 -12.22
CA THR A 51 6.14 -10.04 -13.42
C THR A 51 4.73 -10.14 -14.01
N ALA A 52 4.18 -11.34 -14.10
CA ALA A 52 2.83 -11.54 -14.62
C ALA A 52 1.77 -10.92 -13.71
N ILE A 53 1.92 -11.07 -12.39
CA ILE A 53 1.02 -10.43 -11.41
C ILE A 53 1.06 -8.91 -11.56
N VAL A 54 2.24 -8.30 -11.62
CA VAL A 54 2.39 -6.85 -11.79
C VAL A 54 1.74 -6.38 -13.09
N ALA A 55 2.00 -7.08 -14.20
CA ALA A 55 1.42 -6.73 -15.49
C ALA A 55 -0.12 -6.76 -15.49
N ASP A 56 -0.72 -7.73 -14.82
CA ASP A 56 -2.18 -7.80 -14.68
C ASP A 56 -2.71 -6.71 -13.74
N LEU A 57 -2.09 -6.49 -12.59
CA LEU A 57 -2.46 -5.43 -11.67
C LEU A 57 -2.37 -4.04 -12.32
N ASP A 58 -1.37 -3.79 -13.15
CA ASP A 58 -1.17 -2.51 -13.84
C ASP A 58 -2.34 -2.15 -14.76
N THR A 59 -3.03 -3.15 -15.30
CA THR A 59 -4.25 -2.93 -16.11
C THR A 59 -5.47 -2.50 -15.29
N LYS A 60 -5.43 -2.67 -13.98
CA LYS A 60 -6.56 -2.52 -13.06
C LYS A 60 -6.31 -1.47 -11.97
N ARG A 61 -5.17 -0.75 -12.02
CA ARG A 61 -4.84 0.21 -10.95
C ARG A 61 -5.86 1.32 -10.85
N THR A 62 -6.20 1.65 -9.61
CA THR A 62 -6.96 2.87 -9.33
C THR A 62 -6.09 4.09 -9.57
N PRO A 63 -6.66 5.23 -10.01
CA PRO A 63 -5.89 6.46 -10.20
C PRO A 63 -5.61 7.21 -8.87
N LEU A 64 -5.72 6.49 -7.76
CA LEU A 64 -5.37 6.98 -6.43
C LEU A 64 -3.91 6.70 -6.15
N HIS A 65 -3.16 7.68 -5.67
CA HIS A 65 -1.80 7.55 -5.19
C HIS A 65 -1.73 7.82 -3.69
N ILE A 66 -0.77 7.22 -3.02
CA ILE A 66 -0.51 7.45 -1.60
C ILE A 66 0.88 8.04 -1.46
N ALA A 67 1.02 9.10 -0.67
CA ALA A 67 2.32 9.67 -0.33
C ALA A 67 2.50 9.69 1.20
N VAL A 68 3.74 9.58 1.66
CA VAL A 68 4.09 9.65 3.08
C VAL A 68 5.44 10.32 3.28
N GLU A 69 5.54 11.21 4.28
CA GLU A 69 6.81 11.78 4.69
C GLU A 69 7.65 10.75 5.47
N ASN A 70 8.94 10.69 5.18
CA ASN A 70 9.90 9.78 5.83
C ASN A 70 11.20 10.50 6.22
N TRP A 71 11.14 11.39 7.22
CA TRP A 71 12.34 12.09 7.72
C TRP A 71 13.04 11.37 8.86
N LYS A 72 12.31 10.56 9.65
CA LYS A 72 12.79 9.94 10.90
C LYS A 72 12.71 8.41 10.94
N HIS A 73 12.63 7.71 9.78
CA HIS A 73 12.40 6.26 9.71
C HIS A 73 11.09 5.82 10.35
N ASP A 74 9.99 6.06 9.66
CA ASP A 74 8.67 5.62 10.10
C ASP A 74 8.52 4.10 9.95
N LEU A 75 8.17 3.44 11.05
CA LEU A 75 7.96 1.98 11.08
C LEU A 75 6.68 1.56 10.35
N ASN A 76 5.75 2.50 10.12
CA ASN A 76 4.43 2.22 9.54
C ASN A 76 4.41 2.22 8.00
N ILE A 77 5.47 2.71 7.35
CA ILE A 77 5.54 2.76 5.87
C ILE A 77 5.30 1.37 5.27
N GLY A 78 5.86 0.32 5.85
CA GLY A 78 5.63 -1.04 5.39
C GLY A 78 4.16 -1.46 5.43
N SER A 79 3.45 -1.14 6.53
CA SER A 79 2.02 -1.42 6.67
C SER A 79 1.19 -0.61 5.69
N LEU A 80 1.53 0.67 5.48
CA LEU A 80 0.89 1.54 4.51
C LEU A 80 1.04 0.98 3.08
N ILE A 81 2.24 0.54 2.69
CA ILE A 81 2.48 -0.10 1.38
C ILE A 81 1.63 -1.37 1.23
N ARG A 82 1.51 -2.18 2.27
CA ARG A 82 0.65 -3.37 2.24
C ARG A 82 -0.82 -3.01 2.04
N THR A 83 -1.32 -2.00 2.73
CA THR A 83 -2.69 -1.49 2.55
C THR A 83 -2.88 -0.92 1.15
N ALA A 84 -1.96 -0.09 0.66
CA ALA A 84 -1.98 0.46 -0.69
C ALA A 84 -2.01 -0.63 -1.77
N ASN A 85 -1.22 -1.71 -1.59
CA ASN A 85 -1.27 -2.87 -2.48
C ASN A 85 -2.63 -3.58 -2.45
N ALA A 86 -3.25 -3.74 -1.28
CA ALA A 86 -4.56 -4.38 -1.15
C ALA A 86 -5.67 -3.61 -1.89
N PHE A 87 -5.55 -2.28 -2.00
CA PHE A 87 -6.45 -1.42 -2.77
C PHE A 87 -6.02 -1.18 -4.22
N ASN A 88 -4.93 -1.80 -4.66
CA ASN A 88 -4.37 -1.67 -6.00
C ASN A 88 -4.24 -0.21 -6.46
N VAL A 89 -3.63 0.65 -5.61
CA VAL A 89 -3.40 2.07 -5.91
C VAL A 89 -2.42 2.26 -7.06
N GLY A 90 -2.45 3.41 -7.73
CA GLY A 90 -1.57 3.77 -8.83
C GLY A 90 -0.08 3.76 -8.47
N GLY A 91 0.24 4.13 -7.23
CA GLY A 91 1.61 4.08 -6.71
C GLY A 91 1.70 4.61 -5.29
N VAL A 92 2.85 4.35 -4.65
CA VAL A 92 3.20 4.89 -3.34
C VAL A 92 4.43 5.78 -3.47
N HIS A 93 4.41 6.93 -2.82
CA HIS A 93 5.47 7.94 -2.85
C HIS A 93 6.05 8.13 -1.45
N ILE A 94 7.34 7.85 -1.31
CA ILE A 94 8.08 8.09 -0.09
C ILE A 94 8.84 9.41 -0.27
N VAL A 95 8.50 10.40 0.55
CA VAL A 95 9.06 11.75 0.48
C VAL A 95 10.05 11.94 1.63
N GLY A 96 11.31 12.17 1.31
CA GLY A 96 12.40 12.26 2.28
C GLY A 96 13.41 11.13 2.15
N LYS A 97 13.73 10.48 3.27
CA LYS A 97 14.70 9.37 3.28
C LYS A 97 14.19 8.17 2.49
N ARG A 98 15.05 7.61 1.66
CA ARG A 98 14.72 6.45 0.83
C ARG A 98 14.53 5.16 1.62
N ASP A 99 15.28 5.00 2.70
CA ASP A 99 15.29 3.78 3.48
C ASP A 99 14.10 3.73 4.44
N TRP A 100 13.39 2.64 4.45
CA TRP A 100 12.26 2.36 5.33
C TRP A 100 12.22 0.88 5.73
N ASN A 101 11.50 0.55 6.79
CA ASN A 101 11.39 -0.82 7.30
C ASN A 101 10.43 -1.66 6.45
N LYS A 102 10.97 -2.57 5.65
CA LYS A 102 10.20 -3.43 4.74
C LYS A 102 9.41 -4.56 5.44
N ARG A 103 9.66 -4.82 6.72
CA ARG A 103 8.99 -5.94 7.43
C ARG A 103 7.46 -5.81 7.41
N GLY A 104 6.93 -4.61 7.62
CA GLY A 104 5.48 -4.35 7.60
C GLY A 104 4.83 -4.59 6.24
N ALA A 105 5.57 -4.44 5.15
CA ALA A 105 5.07 -4.67 3.80
C ALA A 105 4.80 -6.15 3.49
N MET A 106 5.38 -7.09 4.26
CA MET A 106 5.22 -8.53 4.02
C MET A 106 5.46 -8.90 2.55
N VAL A 107 6.50 -8.29 1.95
CA VAL A 107 6.91 -8.50 0.55
C VAL A 107 5.92 -7.94 -0.50
N THR A 108 4.87 -7.23 -0.12
CA THR A 108 3.88 -6.68 -1.07
C THR A 108 4.41 -5.49 -1.87
N ASP A 109 5.52 -4.89 -1.45
CA ASP A 109 6.26 -3.86 -2.19
C ASP A 109 6.75 -4.32 -3.59
N ARG A 110 6.70 -5.62 -3.87
CA ARG A 110 7.02 -6.19 -5.19
C ARG A 110 5.90 -6.04 -6.22
N TYR A 111 4.67 -5.83 -5.77
CA TYR A 111 3.48 -5.83 -6.62
C TYR A 111 2.97 -4.43 -6.94
N LEU A 112 3.61 -3.39 -6.42
CA LEU A 112 3.22 -2.03 -6.70
C LEU A 112 4.45 -1.13 -6.90
N THR A 113 4.29 0.00 -7.59
CA THR A 113 5.38 0.96 -7.82
C THR A 113 5.57 1.84 -6.59
N VAL A 114 6.81 1.83 -6.05
CA VAL A 114 7.23 2.71 -4.96
C VAL A 114 8.21 3.75 -5.50
N HIS A 115 7.78 5.02 -5.51
CA HIS A 115 8.58 6.17 -5.91
C HIS A 115 9.27 6.79 -4.70
N ASN A 116 10.49 7.29 -4.89
CA ASN A 116 11.22 7.99 -3.85
C ASN A 116 11.49 9.42 -4.30
N HIS A 117 11.11 10.40 -3.49
CA HIS A 117 11.33 11.82 -3.72
C HIS A 117 12.18 12.36 -2.57
N PRO A 118 13.42 12.74 -2.80
CA PRO A 118 14.31 13.29 -1.77
C PRO A 118 13.75 14.53 -1.05
N THR A 119 12.92 15.32 -1.75
CA THR A 119 12.35 16.57 -1.23
C THR A 119 10.85 16.70 -1.54
N ILE A 120 10.18 17.55 -0.76
CA ILE A 120 8.77 17.93 -1.01
C ILE A 120 8.63 18.58 -2.39
N ALA A 121 9.59 19.40 -2.80
CA ALA A 121 9.56 20.11 -4.10
C ALA A 121 9.62 19.11 -5.28
N GLU A 122 10.45 18.08 -5.20
CA GLU A 122 10.50 17.04 -6.25
C GLU A 122 9.20 16.24 -6.32
N PHE A 123 8.61 15.91 -5.17
CA PHE A 123 7.30 15.27 -5.11
C PHE A 123 6.19 16.17 -5.70
N GLN A 124 6.18 17.46 -5.34
CA GLN A 124 5.22 18.42 -5.89
C GLN A 124 5.34 18.52 -7.42
N SER A 125 6.57 18.62 -7.95
CA SER A 125 6.81 18.67 -9.40
C SER A 125 6.25 17.42 -10.08
N TRP A 126 6.51 16.24 -9.52
CA TRP A 126 5.97 15.00 -10.03
C TRP A 126 4.42 15.00 -10.03
N ALA A 127 3.77 15.45 -8.96
CA ALA A 127 2.32 15.51 -8.88
C ALA A 127 1.70 16.47 -9.90
N ILE A 128 2.34 17.63 -10.13
CA ILE A 128 1.95 18.60 -11.16
C ILE A 128 2.06 17.99 -12.56
N ASP A 129 3.18 17.36 -12.88
CA ASP A 129 3.44 16.73 -14.18
C ASP A 129 2.42 15.62 -14.50
N ASN A 130 1.91 14.95 -13.46
CA ASN A 130 0.90 13.90 -13.59
C ASN A 130 -0.56 14.42 -13.41
N ASN A 131 -0.76 15.71 -13.24
CA ASN A 131 -2.07 16.35 -13.01
C ASN A 131 -2.83 15.76 -11.80
N LEU A 132 -2.14 15.41 -10.73
CA LEU A 132 -2.70 14.83 -9.53
C LEU A 132 -2.76 15.88 -8.40
N PRO A 133 -3.95 16.32 -7.96
CA PRO A 133 -4.07 17.14 -6.78
C PRO A 133 -3.60 16.40 -5.54
N ILE A 134 -2.86 17.11 -4.68
CA ILE A 134 -2.36 16.58 -3.41
C ILE A 134 -3.38 16.95 -2.32
N ILE A 135 -3.89 15.95 -1.62
CA ILE A 135 -4.82 16.07 -0.51
C ILE A 135 -4.09 15.60 0.75
N GLY A 136 -3.86 16.51 1.70
CA GLY A 136 -3.27 16.16 2.99
C GLY A 136 -4.28 15.39 3.85
N ILE A 137 -3.82 14.36 4.54
CA ILE A 137 -4.60 13.62 5.53
C ILE A 137 -3.93 13.80 6.89
N ASP A 138 -4.50 14.69 7.70
CA ASP A 138 -3.99 14.99 9.05
C ASP A 138 -5.12 15.58 9.91
N ASN A 139 -5.02 15.43 11.23
CA ASN A 139 -5.98 15.95 12.19
C ASN A 139 -5.44 17.22 12.85
N ILE A 140 -5.48 18.32 12.12
CA ILE A 140 -5.06 19.66 12.56
C ILE A 140 -6.22 20.64 12.55
N ASP A 141 -6.07 21.79 13.21
CA ASP A 141 -7.17 22.77 13.42
C ASP A 141 -7.83 23.28 12.11
N VAL A 142 -7.09 23.26 11.00
CA VAL A 142 -7.59 23.73 9.70
C VAL A 142 -8.17 22.61 8.82
N SER A 143 -8.15 21.36 9.30
CA SER A 143 -8.65 20.21 8.52
C SER A 143 -10.17 20.22 8.44
N GLU A 144 -10.71 19.91 7.26
CA GLU A 144 -12.11 19.61 7.06
C GLU A 144 -12.37 18.09 7.21
N GLN A 145 -13.62 17.72 7.47
CA GLN A 145 -13.99 16.31 7.65
C GLN A 145 -14.02 15.57 6.31
N LEU A 146 -13.25 14.50 6.19
CA LEU A 146 -13.17 13.67 4.99
C LEU A 146 -14.53 13.10 4.59
N GLU A 147 -15.35 12.69 5.58
CA GLU A 147 -16.64 12.05 5.37
C GLU A 147 -17.66 12.96 4.64
N ASN A 148 -17.43 14.26 4.68
CA ASN A 148 -18.30 15.26 4.05
C ASN A 148 -17.75 15.79 2.71
N ARG A 149 -16.64 15.26 2.23
CA ARG A 149 -15.94 15.77 1.04
C ARG A 149 -15.80 14.67 -0.03
N PRO A 150 -16.32 14.91 -1.24
CA PRO A 150 -16.02 14.02 -2.36
C PRO A 150 -14.56 14.18 -2.79
N LEU A 151 -13.80 13.12 -2.75
CA LEU A 151 -12.42 13.12 -3.27
C LEU A 151 -12.42 13.11 -4.81
N PRO A 152 -11.44 13.79 -5.44
CA PRO A 152 -11.19 13.63 -6.86
C PRO A 152 -10.94 12.13 -7.20
N LYS A 153 -11.41 11.67 -8.36
CA LYS A 153 -11.17 10.29 -8.80
C LYS A 153 -9.68 9.94 -8.89
N ALA A 154 -8.88 10.91 -9.33
CA ALA A 154 -7.42 10.84 -9.40
C ALA A 154 -6.84 11.88 -8.46
N CYS A 155 -6.09 11.45 -7.46
CA CYS A 155 -5.43 12.33 -6.50
C CYS A 155 -4.31 11.59 -5.76
N VAL A 156 -3.53 12.33 -5.00
CA VAL A 156 -2.60 11.78 -4.02
C VAL A 156 -3.13 12.07 -2.63
N LEU A 157 -3.30 11.05 -1.80
CA LEU A 157 -3.49 11.22 -0.36
C LEU A 157 -2.11 11.27 0.30
N PHE A 158 -1.80 12.39 0.94
CA PHE A 158 -0.49 12.63 1.52
C PHE A 158 -0.55 12.62 3.04
N PHE A 159 0.20 11.73 3.65
CA PHE A 159 0.27 11.50 5.08
C PHE A 159 1.56 12.08 5.65
N GLY A 160 1.47 12.66 6.85
CA GLY A 160 2.62 13.08 7.62
C GLY A 160 3.35 11.92 8.29
N GLN A 161 4.39 12.25 9.04
CA GLN A 161 5.14 11.30 9.87
C GLN A 161 4.34 10.89 11.11
N GLU A 162 4.58 9.67 11.59
CA GLU A 162 4.09 9.26 12.90
C GLU A 162 4.64 10.18 14.01
N GLY A 163 3.74 10.72 14.79
CA GLY A 163 4.03 11.56 15.96
C GLY A 163 4.18 13.06 15.68
N SER A 164 4.78 13.49 14.58
CA SER A 164 4.88 14.92 14.23
C SER A 164 3.81 15.42 13.26
N GLY A 165 3.08 14.50 12.59
CA GLY A 165 2.16 14.87 11.54
C GLY A 165 2.86 15.37 10.28
N MET A 166 2.14 16.13 9.46
CA MET A 166 2.66 16.75 8.24
C MET A 166 3.57 17.93 8.57
N SER A 167 4.66 18.08 7.80
CA SER A 167 5.49 19.28 7.89
C SER A 167 4.81 20.50 7.28
N ASP A 168 5.25 21.72 7.66
CA ASP A 168 4.72 22.97 7.08
C ASP A 168 4.93 23.00 5.56
N GLU A 169 6.04 22.47 5.06
CA GLU A 169 6.32 22.37 3.64
C GLU A 169 5.32 21.43 2.93
N ALA A 170 4.99 20.29 3.56
CA ALA A 170 4.01 19.35 3.04
C ALA A 170 2.60 19.95 3.04
N LEU A 171 2.22 20.66 4.10
CA LEU A 171 0.93 21.37 4.18
C LEU A 171 0.82 22.42 3.09
N ALA A 172 1.89 23.18 2.82
CA ALA A 172 1.88 24.27 1.83
C ALA A 172 1.62 23.81 0.38
N ILE A 173 1.90 22.54 0.05
CA ILE A 173 1.66 21.98 -1.29
C ILE A 173 0.31 21.28 -1.42
N CYS A 174 -0.40 21.07 -0.32
CA CYS A 174 -1.71 20.44 -0.34
C CYS A 174 -2.77 21.41 -0.86
N ARG A 175 -3.65 20.93 -1.73
CA ARG A 175 -4.83 21.64 -2.17
C ARG A 175 -5.82 21.89 -1.02
N GLU A 176 -5.93 20.90 -0.14
CA GLU A 176 -6.76 20.92 1.05
C GLU A 176 -6.20 19.87 2.03
N VAL A 177 -6.54 20.00 3.31
CA VAL A 177 -6.21 19.02 4.34
C VAL A 177 -7.50 18.50 4.94
N LEU A 178 -7.64 17.17 4.96
CA LEU A 178 -8.82 16.50 5.45
C LEU A 178 -8.48 15.63 6.68
N ALA A 179 -9.40 15.56 7.61
CA ALA A 179 -9.30 14.74 8.80
C ALA A 179 -10.34 13.62 8.79
N ILE A 180 -9.93 12.44 9.23
CA ILE A 180 -10.86 11.34 9.54
C ILE A 180 -11.38 11.56 10.96
N ASN A 181 -12.70 11.62 11.12
CA ASN A 181 -13.32 11.83 12.41
C ASN A 181 -13.00 10.72 13.40
N GLN A 182 -12.59 11.10 14.60
CA GLN A 182 -12.27 10.18 15.67
C GLN A 182 -13.20 10.46 16.87
N TYR A 183 -14.01 9.49 17.22
CA TYR A 183 -15.04 9.62 18.25
C TYR A 183 -14.63 9.02 19.61
N GLY A 184 -13.44 8.43 19.69
CA GLY A 184 -12.89 7.86 20.91
C GLY A 184 -11.92 8.79 21.62
N SER A 185 -11.12 8.24 22.52
CA SER A 185 -10.09 8.97 23.29
C SER A 185 -8.75 9.14 22.54
N THR A 186 -8.58 8.49 21.42
CA THR A 186 -7.35 8.52 20.61
C THR A 186 -7.30 9.78 19.75
N ARG A 187 -6.17 10.46 19.74
CA ARG A 187 -5.96 11.69 18.92
C ARG A 187 -5.53 11.40 17.50
N SER A 188 -4.98 10.22 17.25
CA SER A 188 -4.50 9.82 15.93
C SER A 188 -4.66 8.31 15.72
N ILE A 189 -4.84 7.92 14.49
CA ILE A 189 -4.82 6.52 14.05
C ILE A 189 -3.60 6.29 13.18
N ASN A 190 -3.20 5.04 13.03
CA ASN A 190 -2.09 4.68 12.15
C ASN A 190 -2.42 5.04 10.71
N ALA A 191 -1.50 5.69 9.98
CA ALA A 191 -1.69 6.09 8.58
C ALA A 191 -2.08 4.92 7.66
N SER A 192 -1.68 3.69 7.99
CA SER A 192 -2.09 2.51 7.21
C SER A 192 -3.54 2.07 7.45
N ALA A 193 -4.20 2.58 8.50
CA ALA A 193 -5.59 2.33 8.81
C ALA A 193 -6.52 3.48 8.38
N ALA A 194 -5.94 4.65 8.12
CA ALA A 194 -6.62 5.81 7.59
C ALA A 194 -6.91 5.68 6.11
#